data_9b00bdc7306fca201100593300b69666
#
_entry.id   9b00bdc7306fca201100593300b69666
#
_cell.length_a   1.000
_cell.length_b   1.000
_cell.length_c   1.000
_cell.angle_alpha   90.00
_cell.angle_beta   90.00
_cell.angle_gamma   90.00
#
_symmetry.space_group_name_H-M   'P 1'
#
loop_
_entity.id
_entity.type
_entity.pdbx_description
1 polymer ?
#
loop_
_entity_poly.entity_id
_entity_poly.type
_entity_poly.pdbx_seq_one_letter_code
_entity_poly.pdbx_strand_id
1 'polypeptide(L)'
;MQKKLELFAATQLKEGGMKRVEVEGKGVLVARLGERFYAIGDKCTHMGCSLSEGTLEGSVVTCPCHGTRFDVTTGEVIAWVSKYPLIGKLTSFMKKNEPAYECSIKDSMVVISIPEK
;
A
#
# COMPACT_ATOMS: atom_id res chain seq x y z
N MET A 1 13.20 9.95 14.62
CA MET A 1 12.60 11.14 13.99
C MET A 1 11.91 10.76 12.69
N GLN A 2 10.86 11.48 12.35
CA GLN A 2 10.15 11.26 11.09
C GLN A 2 10.22 12.50 10.22
N LYS A 3 10.25 12.25 8.93
CA LYS A 3 10.28 13.28 7.91
C LYS A 3 8.92 13.32 7.24
N LYS A 4 8.36 14.50 7.08
CA LYS A 4 7.07 14.68 6.41
C LYS A 4 7.27 15.22 5.00
N LEU A 5 6.62 14.60 4.04
CA LEU A 5 6.71 14.99 2.63
C LEU A 5 5.32 15.19 2.06
N GLU A 6 5.15 16.26 1.29
CA GLU A 6 3.91 16.49 0.54
C GLU A 6 3.95 15.67 -0.74
N LEU A 7 2.88 14.93 -1.02
CA LEU A 7 2.84 14.04 -2.18
C LEU A 7 2.04 14.62 -3.34
N PHE A 8 0.77 14.94 -3.11
CA PHE A 8 -0.11 15.48 -4.15
C PHE A 8 -1.35 16.08 -3.50
N ALA A 9 -2.12 16.83 -4.29
CA ALA A 9 -3.35 17.42 -3.78
C ALA A 9 -4.37 16.33 -3.50
N ALA A 10 -5.06 16.42 -2.36
CA ALA A 10 -6.03 15.39 -1.96
C ALA A 10 -7.12 15.17 -3.01
N THR A 11 -7.45 16.19 -3.79
CA THR A 11 -8.46 16.11 -4.85
C THR A 11 -8.03 15.26 -6.05
N GLN A 12 -6.75 14.91 -6.14
CA GLN A 12 -6.25 14.09 -7.26
C GLN A 12 -6.55 12.60 -7.09
N LEU A 13 -7.05 12.20 -5.94
CA LEU A 13 -7.37 10.80 -5.68
C LEU A 13 -8.82 10.67 -5.23
N LYS A 14 -9.59 9.88 -5.96
CA LYS A 14 -11.00 9.64 -5.64
C LYS A 14 -11.12 8.67 -4.47
N GLU A 15 -12.27 8.75 -3.77
CA GLU A 15 -12.60 7.75 -2.76
C GLU A 15 -12.58 6.36 -3.38
N GLY A 16 -11.95 5.41 -2.69
CA GLY A 16 -11.78 4.06 -3.19
C GLY A 16 -10.69 3.91 -4.22
N GLY A 17 -9.93 4.97 -4.50
CA GLY A 17 -8.86 4.94 -5.47
C GLY A 17 -7.50 4.67 -4.84
N MET A 18 -6.55 4.32 -5.70
CA MET A 18 -5.16 4.10 -5.34
C MET A 18 -4.26 4.88 -6.27
N LYS A 19 -3.12 5.32 -5.75
CA LYS A 19 -2.12 6.01 -6.55
C LYS A 19 -0.73 5.58 -6.08
N ARG A 20 0.13 5.24 -7.04
CA ARG A 20 1.52 4.95 -6.75
C ARG A 20 2.33 6.24 -6.80
N VAL A 21 3.15 6.46 -5.78
CA VAL A 21 4.09 7.58 -5.76
C VAL A 21 5.47 7.06 -5.41
N GLU A 22 6.50 7.74 -5.85
CA GLU A 22 7.86 7.45 -5.43
C GLU A 22 8.26 8.39 -4.31
N VAL A 23 8.73 7.82 -3.22
CA VAL A 23 9.18 8.57 -2.06
C VAL A 23 10.60 8.11 -1.75
N GLU A 24 11.55 8.98 -2.01
CA GLU A 24 12.98 8.71 -1.80
C GLU A 24 13.44 7.39 -2.43
N GLY A 25 13.03 7.17 -3.68
CA GLY A 25 13.42 6.00 -4.45
C GLY A 25 12.61 4.74 -4.19
N LYS A 26 11.60 4.83 -3.32
CA LYS A 26 10.75 3.69 -3.00
C LYS A 26 9.34 3.91 -3.53
N GLY A 27 8.73 2.86 -4.08
CA GLY A 27 7.34 2.91 -4.48
C GLY A 27 6.42 2.82 -3.27
N VAL A 28 5.48 3.73 -3.20
CA VAL A 28 4.47 3.78 -2.13
C VAL A 28 3.10 3.81 -2.75
N LEU A 29 2.21 2.96 -2.25
CA LEU A 29 0.81 2.96 -2.65
C LEU A 29 0.04 3.83 -1.67
N VAL A 30 -0.67 4.84 -2.19
CA VAL A 30 -1.55 5.67 -1.39
C VAL A 30 -2.98 5.31 -1.76
N ALA A 31 -3.79 4.95 -0.76
CA ALA A 31 -5.20 4.60 -0.95
C ALA A 31 -6.07 5.60 -0.23
N ARG A 32 -7.20 5.97 -0.85
CA ARG A 32 -8.18 6.83 -0.21
C ARG A 32 -9.41 6.03 0.18
N LEU A 33 -9.73 6.07 1.49
CA LEU A 33 -10.92 5.43 2.03
C LEU A 33 -11.76 6.51 2.71
N GLY A 34 -12.83 6.94 2.01
CA GLY A 34 -13.61 8.08 2.47
C GLY A 34 -12.78 9.34 2.43
N GLU A 35 -12.59 9.98 3.58
CA GLU A 35 -11.78 11.20 3.68
C GLU A 35 -10.39 10.93 4.25
N ARG A 36 -10.05 9.65 4.45
CA ARG A 36 -8.75 9.28 5.01
C ARG A 36 -7.85 8.69 3.93
N PHE A 37 -6.56 8.95 4.08
CA PHE A 37 -5.54 8.44 3.19
C PHE A 37 -4.62 7.50 3.96
N TYR A 38 -4.25 6.40 3.31
CA TYR A 38 -3.37 5.39 3.90
C TYR A 38 -2.26 5.09 2.91
N ALA A 39 -1.07 4.83 3.43
CA ALA A 39 0.08 4.53 2.58
C ALA A 39 0.77 3.28 3.05
N ILE A 40 1.06 2.38 2.11
CA ILE A 40 1.86 1.18 2.37
C ILE A 40 2.86 1.05 1.24
N GLY A 41 3.85 0.18 1.42
CA GLY A 41 4.77 -0.12 0.34
C GLY A 41 4.01 -0.62 -0.89
N ASP A 42 4.38 -0.18 -2.07
CA ASP A 42 3.71 -0.59 -3.30
C ASP A 42 4.20 -1.93 -3.84
N LYS A 43 5.41 -2.32 -3.51
CA LYS A 43 6.01 -3.54 -4.00
C LYS A 43 5.52 -4.74 -3.20
N CYS A 44 4.85 -5.68 -3.88
CA CYS A 44 4.36 -6.90 -3.22
C CYS A 44 5.53 -7.66 -2.60
N THR A 45 5.41 -8.00 -1.31
CA THR A 45 6.47 -8.70 -0.59
C THR A 45 6.76 -10.09 -1.13
N HIS A 46 5.82 -10.66 -1.89
CA HIS A 46 5.99 -11.99 -2.46
C HIS A 46 6.88 -11.97 -3.72
N MET A 47 6.50 -11.22 -4.73
CA MET A 47 7.17 -11.24 -6.04
C MET A 47 7.58 -9.88 -6.56
N GLY A 48 7.40 -8.84 -5.78
CA GLY A 48 7.78 -7.50 -6.21
C GLY A 48 6.86 -6.84 -7.21
N CYS A 49 5.67 -7.39 -7.46
CA CYS A 49 4.68 -6.75 -8.31
C CYS A 49 4.14 -5.50 -7.65
N SER A 50 3.72 -4.53 -8.48
CA SER A 50 3.15 -3.30 -7.97
C SER A 50 1.71 -3.52 -7.48
N LEU A 51 1.46 -3.28 -6.19
CA LEU A 51 0.13 -3.43 -5.61
C LEU A 51 -0.86 -2.44 -6.20
N SER A 52 -0.40 -1.26 -6.58
CA SER A 52 -1.27 -0.24 -7.16
C SER A 52 -1.84 -0.64 -8.53
N GLU A 53 -1.29 -1.66 -9.18
CA GLU A 53 -1.83 -2.21 -10.41
C GLU A 53 -2.89 -3.28 -10.15
N GLY A 54 -3.11 -3.65 -8.91
CA GLY A 54 -4.14 -4.60 -8.52
C GLY A 54 -5.48 -3.92 -8.27
N THR A 55 -6.26 -4.49 -7.37
CA THR A 55 -7.59 -3.98 -7.05
C THR A 55 -7.69 -3.63 -5.57
N LEU A 56 -8.47 -2.60 -5.29
CA LEU A 56 -8.77 -2.18 -3.92
C LEU A 56 -10.26 -2.39 -3.68
N GLU A 57 -10.59 -3.20 -2.67
CA GLU A 57 -11.96 -3.40 -2.23
C GLU A 57 -12.04 -3.10 -0.74
N GLY A 58 -12.80 -2.08 -0.37
CA GLY A 58 -12.80 -1.61 1.01
C GLY A 58 -11.39 -1.19 1.41
N SER A 59 -10.83 -1.83 2.42
CA SER A 59 -9.46 -1.56 2.90
C SER A 59 -8.44 -2.60 2.42
N VAL A 60 -8.85 -3.52 1.54
CA VAL A 60 -7.99 -4.63 1.11
C VAL A 60 -7.53 -4.44 -0.33
N VAL A 61 -6.22 -4.43 -0.53
CA VAL A 61 -5.62 -4.42 -1.86
C VAL A 61 -5.17 -5.84 -2.22
N THR A 62 -5.46 -6.24 -3.46
CA THR A 62 -5.07 -7.55 -3.97
C THR A 62 -3.96 -7.40 -5.01
N CYS A 63 -2.85 -8.09 -4.79
CA CYS A 63 -1.73 -8.10 -5.73
C CYS A 63 -2.17 -8.75 -7.04
N PRO A 64 -1.89 -8.13 -8.21
CA PRO A 64 -2.33 -8.67 -9.49
C PRO A 64 -1.62 -9.95 -9.91
N CYS A 65 -0.45 -10.24 -9.33
CA CYS A 65 0.34 -11.40 -9.76
C CYS A 65 -0.16 -12.71 -9.17
N HIS A 66 -0.28 -12.81 -7.85
CA HIS A 66 -0.61 -14.09 -7.19
C HIS A 66 -1.76 -13.99 -6.21
N GLY A 67 -2.41 -12.84 -6.14
CA GLY A 67 -3.57 -12.67 -5.29
C GLY A 67 -3.29 -12.50 -3.80
N THR A 68 -2.05 -12.19 -3.42
CA THR A 68 -1.75 -11.84 -2.03
C THR A 68 -2.52 -10.57 -1.67
N ARG A 69 -3.15 -10.56 -0.51
CA ARG A 69 -3.97 -9.44 -0.06
C ARG A 69 -3.38 -8.77 1.16
N PHE A 70 -3.45 -7.45 1.15
CA PHE A 70 -2.93 -6.63 2.25
C PHE A 70 -3.99 -5.64 2.70
N ASP A 71 -3.99 -5.35 4.00
CA ASP A 71 -4.82 -4.27 4.56
C ASP A 71 -4.05 -2.96 4.37
N VAL A 72 -4.60 -2.03 3.59
CA VAL A 72 -3.92 -0.76 3.31
C VAL A 72 -3.82 0.13 4.54
N THR A 73 -4.63 -0.10 5.57
CA THR A 73 -4.59 0.70 6.79
C THR A 73 -3.44 0.29 7.72
N THR A 74 -2.95 -0.94 7.61
CA THR A 74 -1.91 -1.47 8.50
C THR A 74 -0.72 -2.07 7.78
N GLY A 75 -0.88 -2.44 6.51
CA GLY A 75 0.14 -3.18 5.76
C GLY A 75 0.16 -4.67 6.05
N GLU A 76 -0.75 -5.17 6.89
CA GLU A 76 -0.78 -6.57 7.25
C GLU A 76 -1.24 -7.46 6.10
N VAL A 77 -0.63 -8.65 6.00
CA VAL A 77 -1.08 -9.66 5.05
C VAL A 77 -2.41 -10.23 5.53
N ILE A 78 -3.43 -10.14 4.67
CA ILE A 78 -4.75 -10.72 4.94
C ILE A 78 -4.84 -12.12 4.36
N ALA A 79 -4.34 -12.31 3.13
CA ALA A 79 -4.32 -13.61 2.47
C ALA A 79 -3.04 -13.72 1.65
N TRP A 80 -2.31 -14.81 1.84
CA TRP A 80 -1.03 -15.03 1.15
C TRP A 80 -1.24 -15.88 -0.09
N VAL A 81 -0.90 -15.32 -1.26
CA VAL A 81 -0.98 -16.03 -2.55
C VAL A 81 -2.32 -16.77 -2.73
N SER A 82 -3.43 -16.07 -2.53
CA SER A 82 -4.76 -16.69 -2.55
C SER A 82 -5.16 -17.24 -3.92
N LYS A 83 -4.58 -16.72 -5.00
CA LYS A 83 -4.87 -17.15 -6.35
C LYS A 83 -4.32 -18.54 -6.66
N TYR A 84 -3.24 -18.93 -6.00
CA TYR A 84 -2.59 -20.23 -6.17
C TYR A 84 -2.35 -20.87 -4.80
N PRO A 85 -3.36 -21.53 -4.22
CA PRO A 85 -3.27 -22.02 -2.85
C PRO A 85 -2.07 -22.93 -2.55
N LEU A 86 -1.69 -23.80 -3.50
CA LEU A 86 -0.55 -24.67 -3.29
C LEU A 86 0.76 -23.90 -3.21
N ILE A 87 0.93 -22.90 -4.09
CA ILE A 87 2.12 -22.05 -4.08
C ILE A 87 2.16 -21.24 -2.79
N GLY A 88 1.01 -20.72 -2.36
CA GLY A 88 0.91 -20.00 -1.09
C GLY A 88 1.32 -20.83 0.09
N LYS A 89 0.90 -22.10 0.13
CA LYS A 89 1.26 -23.02 1.20
C LYS A 89 2.76 -23.32 1.20
N LEU A 90 3.34 -23.55 0.02
CA LEU A 90 4.77 -23.86 -0.10
C LEU A 90 5.66 -22.68 0.22
N THR A 91 5.17 -21.46 -0.01
CA THR A 91 5.96 -20.23 0.21
C THR A 91 5.54 -19.45 1.44
N SER A 92 4.71 -20.02 2.30
CA SER A 92 4.19 -19.32 3.47
C SER A 92 5.28 -18.79 4.41
N PHE A 93 6.45 -19.42 4.43
CA PHE A 93 7.59 -18.95 5.21
C PHE A 93 8.13 -17.60 4.72
N MET A 94 7.79 -17.20 3.50
CA MET A 94 8.20 -15.91 2.92
C MET A 94 7.19 -14.79 3.22
N LYS A 95 6.10 -15.13 3.87
CA LYS A 95 5.03 -14.20 4.19
C LYS A 95 5.54 -13.00 4.98
N LYS A 96 5.26 -11.81 4.48
CA LYS A 96 5.76 -10.59 5.08
C LYS A 96 4.77 -9.45 4.88
N ASN A 97 4.54 -8.67 5.93
CA ASN A 97 3.69 -7.49 5.85
C ASN A 97 4.36 -6.38 5.06
N GLU A 98 3.56 -5.51 4.45
CA GLU A 98 4.07 -4.29 3.83
C GLU A 98 4.37 -3.26 4.91
N PRO A 99 5.39 -2.41 4.71
CA PRO A 99 5.56 -1.28 5.61
C PRO A 99 4.39 -0.32 5.44
N ALA A 100 3.88 0.20 6.55
CA ALA A 100 2.81 1.18 6.55
C ALA A 100 3.37 2.52 6.99
N TYR A 101 2.91 3.59 6.33
CA TYR A 101 3.35 4.95 6.62
C TYR A 101 2.14 5.79 7.03
N GLU A 102 2.35 6.69 7.96
CA GLU A 102 1.29 7.58 8.38
C GLU A 102 1.03 8.64 7.32
N CYS A 103 -0.24 8.83 6.97
CA CYS A 103 -0.68 9.87 6.05
C CYS A 103 -1.60 10.85 6.76
N SER A 104 -1.50 12.12 6.37
CA SER A 104 -2.38 13.16 6.86
C SER A 104 -2.67 14.14 5.72
N ILE A 105 -3.61 15.04 5.97
CA ILE A 105 -3.90 16.12 5.01
C ILE A 105 -3.55 17.44 5.67
N LYS A 106 -2.76 18.23 4.97
CA LYS A 106 -2.40 19.57 5.42
C LYS A 106 -2.52 20.53 4.24
N ASP A 107 -3.30 21.59 4.41
CA ASP A 107 -3.52 22.57 3.34
C ASP A 107 -3.96 21.93 2.03
N SER A 108 -4.88 20.95 2.12
CA SER A 108 -5.43 20.19 0.98
C SER A 108 -4.41 19.28 0.27
N MET A 109 -3.23 19.11 0.86
CA MET A 109 -2.19 18.22 0.33
C MET A 109 -2.10 16.96 1.16
N VAL A 110 -1.91 15.84 0.48
CA VAL A 110 -1.63 14.57 1.16
C VAL A 110 -0.17 14.57 1.59
N VAL A 111 0.07 14.36 2.87
CA VAL A 111 1.39 14.39 3.48
C VAL A 111 1.69 13.02 4.06
N ILE A 112 2.86 12.47 3.76
CA ILE A 112 3.31 11.20 4.30
C ILE A 112 4.42 11.43 5.32
N SER A 113 4.41 10.63 6.38
CA SER A 113 5.49 10.61 7.38
C SER A 113 6.33 9.36 7.15
N ILE A 114 7.63 9.55 6.95
CA ILE A 114 8.56 8.44 6.75
C ILE A 114 9.70 8.53 7.76
N PRO A 115 10.29 7.38 8.14
CA PRO A 115 11.43 7.43 9.05
C PRO A 115 12.63 8.06 8.37
N GLU A 116 13.34 8.90 9.11
CA GLU A 116 14.63 9.44 8.65
C GLU A 116 15.71 8.43 8.96
N LYS A 117 16.63 8.29 8.02
CA LYS A 117 17.80 7.44 8.22
C LYS A 117 18.91 8.22 8.89
#